data_7baf658159c932ffdda4e1e81672cedc
#
_entry.id   7baf658159c932ffdda4e1e81672cedc
#
_cell.length_a   1.000
_cell.length_b   1.000
_cell.length_c   1.000
_cell.angle_alpha   90.00
_cell.angle_beta   90.00
_cell.angle_gamma   90.00
#
_symmetry.space_group_name_H-M   'P 1'
#
loop_
_entity.id
_entity.type
_entity.pdbx_description
1 polymer ?
#
loop_
_entity_poly.entity_id
_entity_poly.type
_entity_poly.pdbx_seq_one_letter_code
_entity_poly.pdbx_strand_id
1 'polypeptide(L)'
;MKIFAIGMNYTEHNKSLHGTLSKPERPVIFTKADSALLNNGKPFFIPDHLGRIEYETEVVVRISKLGKTIPQRFAHRYYDAVTVGIDFTAREMQKKLREAGQPWELAKGFDGSAVIGEWVDIQKFRDIQALHFRLDLNDKTVQEGCTSDMLYKVDEIISYISQYFTLKTGDLLYTGCPTGCGPVNIDDHLVAYLEDRKVLDFHCK
;
A
#
# COMPACT_ATOMS: atom_id res chain seq x y z
N MET A 1 2.18 -10.79 12.61
CA MET A 1 2.34 -9.43 12.04
C MET A 1 0.99 -8.97 11.53
N LYS A 2 0.66 -7.69 11.60
CA LYS A 2 -0.54 -7.14 10.96
C LYS A 2 -0.11 -6.32 9.74
N ILE A 3 -0.89 -6.40 8.67
CA ILE A 3 -0.72 -5.56 7.49
C ILE A 3 -1.98 -4.70 7.40
N PHE A 4 -1.83 -3.41 7.70
CA PHE A 4 -2.86 -2.42 7.51
C PHE A 4 -2.72 -1.77 6.14
N ALA A 5 -3.84 -1.47 5.50
CA ALA A 5 -3.86 -0.72 4.25
C ALA A 5 -4.96 0.34 4.26
N ILE A 6 -4.70 1.44 3.56
CA ILE A 6 -5.58 2.60 3.51
C ILE A 6 -6.15 2.75 2.11
N GLY A 7 -7.44 2.52 1.99
CA GLY A 7 -8.16 2.84 0.76
C GLY A 7 -8.46 4.33 0.63
N MET A 8 -8.60 4.78 -0.62
CA MET A 8 -9.09 6.13 -0.95
C MET A 8 -8.24 7.28 -0.40
N ASN A 9 -6.92 7.13 -0.30
CA ASN A 9 -6.02 8.13 0.29
C ASN A 9 -5.40 9.12 -0.71
N TYR A 10 -5.77 9.06 -2.00
CA TYR A 10 -5.34 10.01 -3.03
C TYR A 10 -6.56 10.54 -3.80
N THR A 11 -6.66 11.87 -3.94
CA THR A 11 -7.83 12.54 -4.52
C THR A 11 -8.11 12.11 -5.97
N GLU A 12 -7.09 12.13 -6.82
CA GLU A 12 -7.23 11.80 -8.24
C GLU A 12 -7.57 10.31 -8.44
N HIS A 13 -7.02 9.44 -7.59
CA HIS A 13 -7.39 8.02 -7.57
C HIS A 13 -8.88 7.83 -7.21
N ASN A 14 -9.36 8.55 -6.20
CA ASN A 14 -10.77 8.53 -5.80
C ASN A 14 -11.68 8.98 -6.95
N LYS A 15 -11.30 10.03 -7.68
CA LYS A 15 -12.05 10.50 -8.85
C LYS A 15 -12.12 9.44 -9.94
N SER A 16 -11.00 8.78 -10.25
CA SER A 16 -10.95 7.78 -11.32
C SER A 16 -11.76 6.51 -11.02
N LEU A 17 -11.77 6.04 -9.77
CA LEU A 17 -12.42 4.79 -9.37
C LEU A 17 -13.82 4.97 -8.76
N HIS A 18 -14.09 6.12 -8.15
CA HIS A 18 -15.29 6.33 -7.35
C HIS A 18 -16.13 7.53 -7.83
N GLY A 19 -15.63 8.28 -8.81
CA GLY A 19 -16.31 9.46 -9.35
C GLY A 19 -16.40 10.64 -8.38
N THR A 20 -15.63 10.62 -7.26
CA THR A 20 -15.65 11.66 -6.25
C THR A 20 -14.25 12.18 -5.95
N LEU A 21 -14.13 13.50 -5.76
CA LEU A 21 -12.91 14.16 -5.28
C LEU A 21 -12.91 14.32 -3.75
N SER A 22 -13.99 13.92 -3.07
CA SER A 22 -14.13 14.16 -1.64
C SER A 22 -13.15 13.31 -0.81
N LYS A 23 -12.53 13.93 0.17
CA LYS A 23 -11.82 13.24 1.23
C LYS A 23 -12.85 12.44 2.05
N PRO A 24 -12.65 11.13 2.29
CA PRO A 24 -13.46 10.41 3.26
C PRO A 24 -13.43 11.09 4.63
N GLU A 25 -14.51 11.02 5.39
CA GLU A 25 -14.56 11.63 6.74
C GLU A 25 -13.49 11.04 7.68
N ARG A 26 -13.14 9.79 7.46
CA ARG A 26 -12.13 9.04 8.23
C ARG A 26 -11.29 8.16 7.29
N PRO A 27 -10.06 7.78 7.69
CA PRO A 27 -9.28 6.81 6.92
C PRO A 27 -10.06 5.51 6.71
N VAL A 28 -10.14 5.06 5.47
CA VAL A 28 -10.76 3.78 5.11
C VAL A 28 -9.72 2.68 5.31
N ILE A 29 -9.86 1.90 6.39
CA ILE A 29 -8.89 0.87 6.77
C ILE A 29 -9.40 -0.50 6.34
N PHE A 30 -8.52 -1.30 5.77
CA PHE A 30 -8.66 -2.74 5.64
C PHE A 30 -7.36 -3.42 6.06
N THR A 31 -7.40 -4.73 6.27
CA THR A 31 -6.23 -5.52 6.65
C THR A 31 -5.98 -6.60 5.63
N LYS A 32 -4.72 -7.01 5.53
CA LYS A 32 -4.34 -8.22 4.81
C LYS A 32 -3.80 -9.25 5.81
N ALA A 33 -4.01 -10.53 5.51
CA ALA A 33 -3.40 -11.61 6.28
C ALA A 33 -1.87 -11.52 6.23
N ASP A 34 -1.18 -12.07 7.21
CA ASP A 34 0.29 -12.13 7.19
C ASP A 34 0.84 -13.04 6.07
N SER A 35 0.06 -14.04 5.64
CA SER A 35 0.34 -14.87 4.47
C SER A 35 0.30 -14.08 3.14
N ALA A 36 -0.34 -12.92 3.12
CA ALA A 36 -0.34 -12.04 1.95
C ALA A 36 1.04 -11.44 1.64
N LEU A 37 1.97 -11.45 2.62
CA LEU A 37 3.28 -10.83 2.46
C LEU A 37 4.16 -11.57 1.46
N LEU A 38 4.63 -10.85 0.45
CA LEU A 38 5.64 -11.28 -0.51
C LEU A 38 6.86 -10.36 -0.42
N ASN A 39 8.02 -10.93 -0.07
CA ASN A 39 9.26 -10.17 0.02
C ASN A 39 9.89 -9.94 -1.36
N ASN A 40 10.65 -8.85 -1.49
CA ASN A 40 11.40 -8.47 -2.68
C ASN A 40 12.17 -9.64 -3.30
N GLY A 41 12.18 -9.70 -4.63
CA GLY A 41 12.88 -10.72 -5.43
C GLY A 41 12.18 -12.07 -5.53
N LYS A 42 11.07 -12.28 -4.83
CA LYS A 42 10.26 -13.48 -5.01
C LYS A 42 9.22 -13.27 -6.10
N PRO A 43 8.98 -14.27 -6.96
CA PRO A 43 7.95 -14.16 -8.00
C PRO A 43 6.55 -14.08 -7.36
N PHE A 44 5.69 -13.26 -7.94
CA PHE A 44 4.27 -13.26 -7.64
C PHE A 44 3.55 -14.23 -8.58
N PHE A 45 2.94 -15.27 -8.02
CA PHE A 45 2.11 -16.19 -8.78
C PHE A 45 0.68 -15.67 -8.87
N ILE A 46 0.23 -15.37 -10.10
CA ILE A 46 -1.10 -14.83 -10.35
C ILE A 46 -2.14 -15.93 -10.08
N PRO A 47 -3.09 -15.73 -9.14
CA PRO A 47 -4.09 -16.75 -8.85
C PRO A 47 -5.14 -16.89 -9.98
N ASP A 48 -5.24 -18.07 -10.58
CA ASP A 48 -6.15 -18.35 -11.71
C ASP A 48 -7.64 -18.08 -11.43
N HIS A 49 -8.05 -18.26 -10.16
CA HIS A 49 -9.46 -18.19 -9.75
C HIS A 49 -9.94 -16.77 -9.39
N LEU A 50 -9.04 -15.79 -9.33
CA LEU A 50 -9.37 -14.41 -8.92
C LEU A 50 -9.65 -13.46 -10.08
N GLY A 51 -9.46 -13.93 -11.33
CA GLY A 51 -9.61 -13.11 -12.53
C GLY A 51 -8.53 -12.03 -12.63
N ARG A 52 -8.91 -10.83 -13.08
CA ARG A 52 -7.96 -9.73 -13.31
C ARG A 52 -7.36 -9.21 -12.01
N ILE A 53 -6.04 -9.36 -11.88
CA ILE A 53 -5.23 -8.76 -10.79
C ILE A 53 -4.64 -7.44 -11.27
N GLU A 54 -4.74 -6.42 -10.44
CA GLU A 54 -4.16 -5.09 -10.70
C GLU A 54 -3.14 -4.72 -9.63
N TYR A 55 -2.06 -4.02 -10.06
CA TYR A 55 -1.12 -3.40 -9.14
C TYR A 55 -1.67 -2.09 -8.58
N GLU A 56 -1.42 -1.83 -7.33
CA GLU A 56 -1.58 -0.55 -6.63
C GLU A 56 -0.27 -0.25 -5.92
N THR A 57 0.51 0.68 -6.45
CA THR A 57 1.84 1.04 -5.91
C THR A 57 1.68 2.00 -4.76
N GLU A 58 2.29 1.67 -3.62
CA GLU A 58 2.13 2.42 -2.38
C GLU A 58 3.46 2.60 -1.65
N VAL A 59 3.62 3.71 -0.95
CA VAL A 59 4.63 3.79 0.11
C VAL A 59 4.15 2.94 1.27
N VAL A 60 5.04 2.11 1.80
CA VAL A 60 4.79 1.23 2.95
C VAL A 60 5.66 1.67 4.11
N VAL A 61 5.07 1.78 5.28
CA VAL A 61 5.73 2.20 6.52
C VAL A 61 5.84 1.01 7.48
N ARG A 62 7.01 0.82 8.08
CA ARG A 62 7.25 -0.22 9.09
C ARG A 62 7.08 0.32 10.50
N ILE A 63 6.20 -0.29 11.28
CA ILE A 63 6.03 0.03 12.69
C ILE A 63 7.21 -0.53 13.50
N SER A 64 7.85 0.32 14.30
CA SER A 64 9.06 -0.03 15.08
C SER A 64 8.81 -0.14 16.57
N LYS A 65 7.63 0.28 17.07
CA LYS A 65 7.31 0.27 18.50
C LYS A 65 5.91 -0.24 18.79
N LEU A 66 5.77 -0.92 19.93
CA LEU A 66 4.47 -1.22 20.53
C LEU A 66 3.75 0.08 20.90
N GLY A 67 2.47 0.21 20.49
CA GLY A 67 1.68 1.38 20.83
C GLY A 67 0.18 1.17 20.70
N LYS A 68 -0.57 1.89 21.53
CA LYS A 68 -2.04 1.93 21.54
C LYS A 68 -2.45 3.36 21.86
N THR A 69 -3.52 3.87 21.20
CA THR A 69 -4.04 5.21 21.41
C THR A 69 -2.94 6.29 21.32
N ILE A 70 -2.17 6.24 20.23
CA ILE A 70 -0.99 7.10 20.01
C ILE A 70 -1.48 8.50 19.60
N PRO A 71 -1.17 9.56 20.37
CA PRO A 71 -1.45 10.92 19.92
C PRO A 71 -0.68 11.25 18.63
N GLN A 72 -1.32 11.90 17.65
CA GLN A 72 -0.74 12.20 16.33
C GLN A 72 0.64 12.87 16.44
N ARG A 73 0.80 13.85 17.36
CA ARG A 73 2.09 14.54 17.58
C ARG A 73 3.26 13.63 17.97
N PHE A 74 3.00 12.39 18.38
CA PHE A 74 4.01 11.40 18.76
C PHE A 74 4.11 10.22 17.79
N ALA A 75 3.27 10.17 16.76
CA ALA A 75 3.19 9.04 15.83
C ALA A 75 4.52 8.81 15.10
N HIS A 76 5.26 9.89 14.78
CA HIS A 76 6.59 9.82 14.16
C HIS A 76 7.64 8.99 14.95
N ARG A 77 7.38 8.66 16.21
CA ARG A 77 8.26 7.82 17.05
C ARG A 77 8.01 6.34 16.94
N TYR A 78 7.00 5.94 16.15
CA TYR A 78 6.49 4.56 16.08
C TYR A 78 6.82 3.86 14.78
N TYR A 79 7.56 4.51 13.87
CA TYR A 79 8.05 3.91 12.64
C TYR A 79 9.51 4.30 12.40
N ASP A 80 10.24 3.47 11.66
CA ASP A 80 11.69 3.61 11.48
C ASP A 80 12.14 3.46 10.03
N ALA A 81 11.31 2.88 9.16
CA ALA A 81 11.67 2.63 7.79
C ALA A 81 10.46 2.72 6.86
N VAL A 82 10.75 3.05 5.62
CA VAL A 82 9.79 3.09 4.52
C VAL A 82 10.31 2.28 3.33
N THR A 83 9.39 1.83 2.49
CA THR A 83 9.70 1.20 1.20
C THR A 83 8.58 1.48 0.21
N VAL A 84 8.71 1.01 -1.03
CA VAL A 84 7.59 0.89 -1.95
C VAL A 84 7.09 -0.55 -1.93
N GLY A 85 5.78 -0.71 -1.91
CA GLY A 85 5.12 -2.00 -2.01
C GLY A 85 4.03 -2.00 -3.08
N ILE A 86 3.51 -3.18 -3.37
CA ILE A 86 2.37 -3.37 -4.26
C ILE A 86 1.23 -3.99 -3.47
N ASP A 87 0.08 -3.31 -3.45
CA ASP A 87 -1.19 -3.85 -2.98
C ASP A 87 -1.92 -4.49 -4.17
N PHE A 88 -1.63 -5.77 -4.44
CA PHE A 88 -2.34 -6.49 -5.48
C PHE A 88 -3.83 -6.64 -5.15
N THR A 89 -4.64 -6.36 -6.17
CA THR A 89 -6.10 -6.26 -6.05
C THR A 89 -6.78 -7.13 -7.10
N ALA A 90 -7.61 -8.08 -6.67
CA ALA A 90 -8.54 -8.78 -7.55
C ALA A 90 -9.71 -7.83 -7.87
N ARG A 91 -9.57 -7.03 -8.92
CA ARG A 91 -10.41 -5.84 -9.18
C ARG A 91 -11.89 -6.15 -9.35
N GLU A 92 -12.20 -7.18 -10.11
CA GLU A 92 -13.60 -7.56 -10.35
C GLU A 92 -14.27 -8.08 -9.08
N MET A 93 -13.53 -8.87 -8.27
CA MET A 93 -14.01 -9.35 -6.98
C MET A 93 -14.23 -8.20 -6.01
N GLN A 94 -13.29 -7.25 -5.91
CA GLN A 94 -13.42 -6.06 -5.08
C GLN A 94 -14.70 -5.28 -5.42
N LYS A 95 -14.98 -5.10 -6.73
CA LYS A 95 -16.20 -4.42 -7.19
C LYS A 95 -17.45 -5.13 -6.69
N LYS A 96 -17.54 -6.45 -6.88
CA LYS A 96 -18.67 -7.27 -6.43
C LYS A 96 -18.87 -7.21 -4.91
N LEU A 97 -17.78 -7.35 -4.13
CA LEU A 97 -17.83 -7.28 -2.67
C LEU A 97 -18.31 -5.90 -2.19
N ARG A 98 -17.83 -4.83 -2.81
CA ARG A 98 -18.23 -3.47 -2.47
C ARG A 98 -19.70 -3.19 -2.77
N GLU A 99 -20.20 -3.63 -3.94
CA GLU A 99 -21.61 -3.50 -4.32
C GLU A 99 -22.52 -4.28 -3.37
N ALA A 100 -22.04 -5.43 -2.83
CA ALA A 100 -22.75 -6.25 -1.88
C ALA A 100 -22.59 -5.79 -0.41
N GLY A 101 -21.79 -4.74 -0.14
CA GLY A 101 -21.47 -4.30 1.23
C GLY A 101 -20.68 -5.32 2.04
N GLN A 102 -19.91 -6.18 1.37
CA GLN A 102 -19.11 -7.24 1.99
C GLN A 102 -17.67 -6.80 2.24
N PRO A 103 -16.96 -7.44 3.19
CA PRO A 103 -15.54 -7.22 3.44
C PRO A 103 -14.67 -7.50 2.22
N TRP A 104 -13.50 -6.82 2.14
CA TRP A 104 -12.62 -6.88 0.97
C TRP A 104 -11.51 -7.94 1.04
N GLU A 105 -11.44 -8.72 2.11
CA GLU A 105 -10.33 -9.65 2.39
C GLU A 105 -10.06 -10.61 1.22
N LEU A 106 -11.10 -11.15 0.57
CA LEU A 106 -10.93 -12.06 -0.57
C LEU A 106 -10.30 -11.37 -1.80
N ALA A 107 -10.55 -10.07 -1.95
CA ALA A 107 -10.02 -9.29 -3.08
C ALA A 107 -8.68 -8.62 -2.79
N LYS A 108 -8.32 -8.46 -1.53
CA LYS A 108 -7.17 -7.67 -1.07
C LYS A 108 -6.19 -8.46 -0.20
N GLY A 109 -6.63 -9.53 0.48
CA GLY A 109 -5.84 -10.25 1.47
C GLY A 109 -5.36 -11.63 1.05
N PHE A 110 -5.49 -12.00 -0.23
CA PHE A 110 -5.03 -13.29 -0.74
C PHE A 110 -3.49 -13.43 -0.69
N ASP A 111 -2.99 -14.64 -0.72
CA ASP A 111 -1.55 -14.95 -0.60
C ASP A 111 -0.72 -14.21 -1.66
N GLY A 112 0.37 -13.56 -1.21
CA GLY A 112 1.26 -12.79 -2.07
C GLY A 112 0.72 -11.40 -2.47
N SER A 113 -0.47 -11.00 -2.03
CA SER A 113 -1.09 -9.72 -2.43
C SER A 113 -0.45 -8.47 -1.81
N ALA A 114 0.47 -8.62 -0.87
CA ALA A 114 1.19 -7.53 -0.22
C ALA A 114 2.70 -7.65 -0.51
N VAL A 115 3.15 -7.08 -1.61
CA VAL A 115 4.58 -7.12 -1.96
C VAL A 115 5.30 -5.96 -1.29
N ILE A 116 6.48 -6.21 -0.70
CA ILE A 116 7.34 -5.16 -0.13
C ILE A 116 8.73 -5.19 -0.73
N GLY A 117 9.27 -3.99 -0.95
CA GLY A 117 10.64 -3.77 -1.37
C GLY A 117 11.65 -3.76 -0.22
N GLU A 118 12.88 -3.36 -0.54
CA GLU A 118 13.93 -3.13 0.44
C GLU A 118 13.62 -1.94 1.35
N TRP A 119 13.82 -2.11 2.64
CA TRP A 119 13.58 -1.05 3.62
C TRP A 119 14.64 0.04 3.55
N VAL A 120 14.20 1.28 3.59
CA VAL A 120 15.04 2.47 3.68
C VAL A 120 14.75 3.17 5.01
N ASP A 121 15.80 3.43 5.79
CA ASP A 121 15.71 4.16 7.05
C ASP A 121 15.14 5.57 6.80
N ILE A 122 14.13 5.97 7.60
CA ILE A 122 13.48 7.28 7.47
C ILE A 122 14.44 8.44 7.69
N GLN A 123 15.53 8.25 8.43
CA GLN A 123 16.56 9.27 8.66
C GLN A 123 17.31 9.68 7.38
N LYS A 124 17.19 8.90 6.31
CA LYS A 124 17.77 9.24 5.00
C LYS A 124 16.94 10.28 4.24
N PHE A 125 15.74 10.58 4.71
CA PHE A 125 14.84 11.53 4.08
C PHE A 125 14.66 12.76 4.97
N ARG A 126 14.51 13.91 4.33
CA ARG A 126 14.19 15.16 5.04
C ARG A 126 12.76 15.14 5.57
N ASP A 127 11.84 14.60 4.77
CA ASP A 127 10.43 14.52 5.09
C ASP A 127 9.80 13.32 4.37
N ILE A 128 9.30 12.34 5.11
CA ILE A 128 8.61 11.17 4.54
C ILE A 128 7.22 11.53 3.98
N GLN A 129 6.71 12.73 4.27
CA GLN A 129 5.43 13.23 3.74
C GLN A 129 5.58 13.92 2.37
N ALA A 130 6.78 13.87 1.76
CA ALA A 130 7.08 14.46 0.46
C ALA A 130 7.98 13.54 -0.40
N LEU A 131 7.81 12.22 -0.26
CA LEU A 131 8.56 11.22 -1.02
C LEU A 131 7.92 10.96 -2.37
N HIS A 132 8.74 10.98 -3.42
CA HIS A 132 8.35 10.52 -4.75
C HIS A 132 8.56 9.01 -4.88
N PHE A 133 7.66 8.35 -5.56
CA PHE A 133 7.78 6.93 -5.86
C PHE A 133 7.17 6.63 -7.23
N ARG A 134 7.67 5.58 -7.87
CA ARG A 134 7.13 5.12 -9.14
C ARG A 134 7.23 3.61 -9.30
N LEU A 135 6.43 3.09 -10.20
CA LEU A 135 6.47 1.72 -10.70
C LEU A 135 6.78 1.72 -12.19
N ASP A 136 7.76 0.95 -12.57
CA ASP A 136 8.03 0.59 -13.95
C ASP A 136 7.52 -0.85 -14.19
N LEU A 137 6.74 -1.05 -15.25
CA LEU A 137 6.26 -2.34 -15.73
C LEU A 137 6.87 -2.60 -17.10
N ASN A 138 7.67 -3.64 -17.25
CA ASN A 138 8.38 -3.97 -18.49
C ASN A 138 9.13 -2.74 -19.05
N ASP A 139 9.94 -2.13 -18.20
CA ASP A 139 10.78 -0.95 -18.48
C ASP A 139 10.01 0.35 -18.85
N LYS A 140 8.71 0.40 -18.58
CA LYS A 140 7.90 1.61 -18.78
C LYS A 140 7.31 2.08 -17.46
N THR A 141 7.48 3.35 -17.13
CA THR A 141 6.80 3.94 -15.98
C THR A 141 5.29 3.95 -16.21
N VAL A 142 4.57 3.29 -15.31
CA VAL A 142 3.11 3.10 -15.39
C VAL A 142 2.36 3.78 -14.25
N GLN A 143 3.04 4.02 -13.13
CA GLN A 143 2.45 4.68 -11.97
C GLN A 143 3.49 5.53 -11.25
N GLU A 144 3.10 6.75 -10.89
CA GLU A 144 3.92 7.69 -10.13
C GLU A 144 3.08 8.36 -9.06
N GLY A 145 3.71 8.70 -7.94
CA GLY A 145 3.04 9.39 -6.85
C GLY A 145 4.00 10.15 -5.96
N CYS A 146 3.40 11.03 -5.15
CA CYS A 146 4.11 11.72 -4.09
C CYS A 146 3.31 11.59 -2.79
N THR A 147 3.98 11.31 -1.68
CA THR A 147 3.30 11.22 -0.37
C THR A 147 2.72 12.56 0.11
N SER A 148 3.14 13.68 -0.51
CA SER A 148 2.51 15.00 -0.28
C SER A 148 1.04 15.04 -0.69
N ASP A 149 0.63 14.20 -1.64
CA ASP A 149 -0.73 14.18 -2.20
C ASP A 149 -1.70 13.31 -1.41
N MET A 150 -1.19 12.61 -0.36
CA MET A 150 -2.03 11.83 0.54
C MET A 150 -3.02 12.72 1.28
N LEU A 151 -4.29 12.29 1.31
CA LEU A 151 -5.38 12.93 2.05
C LEU A 151 -5.20 12.82 3.57
N TYR A 152 -4.73 11.66 4.03
CA TYR A 152 -4.34 11.38 5.40
C TYR A 152 -2.85 11.10 5.45
N LYS A 153 -2.13 11.87 6.24
CA LYS A 153 -0.67 11.71 6.41
C LYS A 153 -0.36 10.50 7.31
N VAL A 154 0.87 9.99 7.22
CA VAL A 154 1.30 8.80 7.98
C VAL A 154 1.00 8.92 9.47
N ASP A 155 1.30 10.06 10.09
CA ASP A 155 1.07 10.28 11.52
C ASP A 155 -0.42 10.30 11.89
N GLU A 156 -1.28 10.84 11.02
CA GLU A 156 -2.74 10.80 11.21
C GLU A 156 -3.26 9.37 11.13
N ILE A 157 -2.79 8.59 10.15
CA ILE A 157 -3.18 7.19 9.96
C ILE A 157 -2.77 6.34 11.16
N ILE A 158 -1.51 6.46 11.62
CA ILE A 158 -1.01 5.74 12.80
C ILE A 158 -1.82 6.09 14.04
N SER A 159 -2.07 7.39 14.27
CA SER A 159 -2.91 7.84 15.39
C SER A 159 -4.30 7.22 15.32
N TYR A 160 -4.93 7.26 14.15
CA TYR A 160 -6.28 6.72 13.96
C TYR A 160 -6.33 5.20 14.14
N ILE A 161 -5.46 4.43 13.48
CA ILE A 161 -5.40 2.96 13.60
C ILE A 161 -5.16 2.54 15.05
N SER A 162 -4.29 3.25 15.75
CA SER A 162 -3.92 2.91 17.13
C SER A 162 -5.07 3.08 18.14
N GLN A 163 -6.14 3.76 17.78
CA GLN A 163 -7.35 3.81 18.62
C GLN A 163 -8.07 2.44 18.66
N TYR A 164 -8.02 1.71 17.57
CA TYR A 164 -8.71 0.41 17.43
C TYR A 164 -7.77 -0.77 17.68
N PHE A 165 -6.54 -0.70 17.19
CA PHE A 165 -5.57 -1.80 17.21
C PHE A 165 -4.32 -1.43 18.00
N THR A 166 -3.79 -2.36 18.79
CA THR A 166 -2.43 -2.25 19.32
C THR A 166 -1.45 -2.49 18.18
N LEU A 167 -0.66 -1.47 17.84
CA LEU A 167 0.44 -1.59 16.90
C LEU A 167 1.60 -2.34 17.55
N LYS A 168 2.27 -3.20 16.79
CA LYS A 168 3.43 -3.99 17.23
C LYS A 168 4.61 -3.75 16.30
N THR A 169 5.81 -3.89 16.82
CA THR A 169 7.03 -3.91 16.00
C THR A 169 6.89 -4.92 14.87
N GLY A 170 7.19 -4.49 13.65
CA GLY A 170 7.08 -5.29 12.43
C GLY A 170 5.70 -5.26 11.77
N ASP A 171 4.68 -4.61 12.36
CA ASP A 171 3.44 -4.34 11.64
C ASP A 171 3.70 -3.39 10.45
N LEU A 172 2.97 -3.57 9.37
CA LEU A 172 3.11 -2.81 8.13
C LEU A 172 1.91 -1.91 7.89
N LEU A 173 2.16 -0.74 7.30
CA LEU A 173 1.15 0.21 6.90
C LEU A 173 1.33 0.58 5.44
N TYR A 174 0.45 0.10 4.56
CA TYR A 174 0.27 0.55 3.19
C TYR A 174 -0.54 1.84 3.21
N THR A 175 -0.02 2.89 2.58
CA THR A 175 -0.52 4.26 2.79
C THR A 175 -1.53 4.73 1.76
N GLY A 176 -1.89 3.88 0.81
CA GLY A 176 -2.79 4.20 -0.29
C GLY A 176 -2.06 4.44 -1.61
N CYS A 177 -2.80 4.30 -2.68
CA CYS A 177 -2.33 4.26 -4.04
C CYS A 177 -2.73 5.52 -4.82
N PRO A 178 -1.82 6.15 -5.60
CA PRO A 178 -2.16 7.20 -6.56
C PRO A 178 -2.88 6.61 -7.80
N THR A 179 -3.26 7.46 -8.76
CA THR A 179 -3.79 7.02 -10.06
C THR A 179 -2.75 6.21 -10.85
N GLY A 180 -3.22 5.42 -11.84
CA GLY A 180 -2.35 4.65 -12.71
C GLY A 180 -2.32 3.15 -12.40
N CYS A 181 -3.24 2.65 -11.54
CA CYS A 181 -3.42 1.20 -11.34
C CYS A 181 -3.70 0.50 -12.67
N GLY A 182 -3.18 -0.69 -12.82
CA GLY A 182 -3.36 -1.46 -14.05
C GLY A 182 -3.17 -2.96 -13.83
N PRO A 183 -3.48 -3.78 -14.86
CA PRO A 183 -3.37 -5.22 -14.77
C PRO A 183 -1.92 -5.68 -14.78
N VAL A 184 -1.70 -6.88 -14.21
CA VAL A 184 -0.49 -7.66 -14.40
C VAL A 184 -0.81 -8.95 -15.16
N ASN A 185 0.17 -9.43 -15.90
CA ASN A 185 0.12 -10.67 -16.65
C ASN A 185 1.32 -11.56 -16.28
N ILE A 186 1.25 -12.84 -16.66
CA ILE A 186 2.39 -13.74 -16.54
C ILE A 186 3.58 -13.17 -17.33
N ASP A 187 4.76 -13.30 -16.75
CA ASP A 187 6.06 -12.80 -17.22
C ASP A 187 6.26 -11.28 -17.15
N ASP A 188 5.27 -10.51 -16.67
CA ASP A 188 5.48 -9.08 -16.38
C ASP A 188 6.60 -8.89 -15.35
N HIS A 189 7.46 -7.91 -15.61
CA HIS A 189 8.56 -7.48 -14.74
C HIS A 189 8.20 -6.15 -14.07
N LEU A 190 8.16 -6.14 -12.74
CA LEU A 190 7.84 -4.97 -11.94
C LEU A 190 9.08 -4.47 -11.20
N VAL A 191 9.40 -3.20 -11.40
CA VAL A 191 10.50 -2.51 -10.71
C VAL A 191 9.98 -1.24 -10.08
N ALA A 192 10.15 -1.07 -8.77
CA ALA A 192 9.72 0.15 -8.11
C ALA A 192 10.87 0.92 -7.46
N TYR A 193 10.68 2.25 -7.46
CA TYR A 193 11.66 3.20 -6.97
C TYR A 193 11.06 4.08 -5.89
N LEU A 194 11.86 4.35 -4.86
CA LEU A 194 11.61 5.36 -3.85
C LEU A 194 12.67 6.46 -4.02
N GLU A 195 12.25 7.67 -4.37
CA GLU A 195 13.14 8.68 -4.94
C GLU A 195 13.94 8.07 -6.12
N ASP A 196 15.23 8.22 -6.16
CA ASP A 196 16.11 7.66 -7.20
C ASP A 196 16.56 6.21 -6.87
N ARG A 197 16.14 5.64 -5.75
CA ARG A 197 16.59 4.32 -5.31
C ARG A 197 15.63 3.21 -5.76
N LYS A 198 16.13 2.24 -6.51
CA LYS A 198 15.44 0.98 -6.76
C LYS A 198 15.29 0.22 -5.46
N VAL A 199 14.05 -0.07 -5.06
CA VAL A 199 13.72 -0.78 -3.82
C VAL A 199 12.97 -2.08 -4.04
N LEU A 200 12.38 -2.29 -5.23
CA LEU A 200 11.60 -3.47 -5.54
C LEU A 200 11.90 -3.95 -6.95
N ASP A 201 12.03 -5.28 -7.12
CA ASP A 201 12.37 -5.91 -8.41
C ASP A 201 11.89 -7.37 -8.39
N PHE A 202 10.86 -7.72 -9.16
CA PHE A 202 10.31 -9.08 -9.21
C PHE A 202 9.50 -9.33 -10.50
N HIS A 203 9.19 -10.60 -10.75
CA HIS A 203 8.37 -11.03 -11.88
C HIS A 203 7.03 -11.63 -11.43
N CYS A 204 6.00 -11.44 -12.25
CA CYS A 204 4.76 -12.23 -12.19
C CYS A 204 4.92 -13.58 -12.87
N LYS A 205 4.28 -14.63 -12.35
CA LYS A 205 4.31 -15.99 -12.87
C LYS A 205 2.91 -16.61 -12.88
#